data_99b4eb15380f6f156b9353a12d264c65
#
_entry.id   99b4eb15380f6f156b9353a12d264c65
#
_cell.length_a   1.000
_cell.length_b   1.000
_cell.length_c   1.000
_cell.angle_alpha   90.00
_cell.angle_beta   90.00
_cell.angle_gamma   90.00
#
_symmetry.space_group_name_H-M   'P 1'
#
loop_
_entity.id
_entity.type
_entity.pdbx_description
1 polymer ?
#
loop_
_entity_poly.entity_id
_entity_poly.type
_entity_poly.pdbx_seq_one_letter_code
_entity_poly.pdbx_strand_id
1 'polypeptide(L)'
;MLKKYKKIFIISTILLTVILTAGFSFKIKSPKTVYRVYLKGKSLGIIESKKELENYIDNEQKEIKKKYGVSKVYAPEDLDIVKEITFNNKTTTIKKIYNKIKDESPFSIRGYKVTIKGINSSQSHENTKTENKIIYVLDKTTIVSAINSTVKSFIPTTEYESFANETQKEIEDTGKIIEKIYLENKVTIKKQNIPVDETIYQDKAELSQYLLFGTTEKQKEYTVKDGDTISDIAYNNKMSTEEFLIANPSYSDENSLLAPGQKVAIGILNPQVNVVEVDYVVERVTKKYTTEVRYDNNKFVGYEVITQRGVDGENRVTQEITKINGETKKIDPLETEIIKAAIPEIIVKGKKSYGSGYGNHVATSGSWGWPATCSSISSPYGWRWGSLHKGIDIAGCGGGSYIFAAQAGVVVTSKADKSGGYAGGYGMNGEIIMIDHGNGYYSEYAHMCPGCRYVKEGDVVEKGQPIGGMGTTGASTGIHLHFAIWNGYPHRGTPLNPMNFY
;
A
#
# COMPACT_ATOMS: atom_id res chain seq x y z
N MET A 1 -44.55 -101.67 35.84
CA MET A 1 -44.43 -100.22 35.52
C MET A 1 -43.56 -99.43 36.47
N LEU A 2 -43.55 -99.71 37.80
CA LEU A 2 -42.76 -98.97 38.79
C LEU A 2 -41.20 -98.96 38.64
N LYS A 3 -40.61 -100.00 38.10
CA LYS A 3 -39.14 -100.14 37.88
C LYS A 3 -38.60 -99.21 36.74
N LYS A 4 -39.44 -98.86 35.76
CA LYS A 4 -39.01 -97.98 34.65
C LYS A 4 -38.97 -96.52 35.04
N TYR A 5 -39.86 -96.09 35.93
CA TYR A 5 -39.88 -94.72 36.43
C TYR A 5 -38.79 -94.40 37.49
N LYS A 6 -38.41 -95.44 38.28
CA LYS A 6 -37.27 -95.29 39.20
C LYS A 6 -35.93 -95.04 38.50
N LYS A 7 -35.69 -95.65 37.38
CA LYS A 7 -34.48 -95.44 36.54
C LYS A 7 -34.50 -94.03 35.92
N ILE A 8 -35.69 -93.56 35.45
CA ILE A 8 -35.83 -92.20 34.87
C ILE A 8 -35.63 -91.14 35.92
N PHE A 9 -36.16 -91.34 37.17
CA PHE A 9 -35.98 -90.44 38.26
C PHE A 9 -34.53 -90.36 38.74
N ILE A 10 -33.80 -91.49 38.80
CA ILE A 10 -32.36 -91.51 39.17
C ILE A 10 -31.51 -90.85 38.07
N ILE A 11 -31.83 -91.05 36.79
CA ILE A 11 -31.13 -90.47 35.66
C ILE A 11 -31.37 -88.89 35.67
N SER A 12 -32.61 -88.48 35.89
CA SER A 12 -32.92 -87.06 35.97
C SER A 12 -32.30 -86.35 37.20
N THR A 13 -32.20 -87.02 38.35
CA THR A 13 -31.52 -86.47 39.54
C THR A 13 -30.00 -86.43 39.35
N ILE A 14 -29.40 -87.44 38.73
CA ILE A 14 -27.96 -87.44 38.38
C ILE A 14 -27.68 -86.38 37.32
N LEU A 15 -28.53 -86.16 36.31
CA LEU A 15 -28.37 -85.10 35.34
C LEU A 15 -28.52 -83.73 35.94
N LEU A 16 -29.48 -83.59 36.90
CA LEU A 16 -29.66 -82.34 37.64
C LEU A 16 -28.46 -82.01 38.59
N THR A 17 -27.91 -83.06 39.27
CA THR A 17 -26.71 -82.89 40.07
C THR A 17 -25.45 -82.66 39.24
N VAL A 18 -25.30 -83.25 38.06
CA VAL A 18 -24.19 -83.04 37.14
C VAL A 18 -24.32 -81.60 36.54
N ILE A 19 -25.50 -81.08 36.29
CA ILE A 19 -25.73 -79.73 35.88
C ILE A 19 -25.44 -78.76 37.06
N LEU A 20 -25.72 -79.18 38.28
CA LEU A 20 -25.40 -78.38 39.50
C LEU A 20 -23.90 -78.46 39.91
N THR A 21 -23.21 -79.52 39.57
CA THR A 21 -21.75 -79.72 39.86
C THR A 21 -20.85 -79.43 38.67
N ALA A 22 -21.32 -79.46 37.44
CA ALA A 22 -20.61 -78.85 36.34
C ALA A 22 -20.64 -77.37 36.55
N GLY A 23 -19.69 -76.93 37.33
CA GLY A 23 -19.54 -75.51 37.66
C GLY A 23 -19.47 -74.66 36.42
N PHE A 24 -20.63 -74.21 35.96
CA PHE A 24 -20.71 -72.94 35.30
C PHE A 24 -20.33 -71.93 36.39
N SER A 25 -19.04 -71.61 36.49
CA SER A 25 -18.56 -70.45 37.17
C SER A 25 -19.08 -69.28 36.40
N PHE A 26 -20.40 -69.03 36.42
CA PHE A 26 -20.93 -67.71 36.16
C PHE A 26 -20.30 -66.87 37.29
N LYS A 27 -19.21 -66.15 36.96
CA LYS A 27 -18.82 -65.02 37.77
C LYS A 27 -20.06 -64.09 37.76
N ILE A 28 -20.95 -64.32 38.70
CA ILE A 28 -22.05 -63.38 38.98
C ILE A 28 -21.32 -62.10 39.40
N LYS A 29 -21.23 -61.20 38.44
CA LYS A 29 -20.67 -59.88 38.75
C LYS A 29 -21.58 -59.29 39.80
N SER A 30 -21.06 -59.09 41.01
CA SER A 30 -21.78 -58.35 42.04
C SER A 30 -22.14 -56.97 41.53
N PRO A 31 -23.37 -56.53 41.82
CA PRO A 31 -23.76 -55.17 41.44
C PRO A 31 -22.85 -54.17 42.12
N LYS A 32 -22.37 -53.23 41.34
CA LYS A 32 -21.56 -52.12 41.85
C LYS A 32 -22.36 -50.84 41.82
N THR A 33 -22.18 -50.01 42.86
CA THR A 33 -22.66 -48.64 42.87
C THR A 33 -21.74 -47.81 42.02
N VAL A 34 -22.30 -47.09 41.07
CA VAL A 34 -21.64 -46.14 40.18
C VAL A 34 -22.44 -44.84 40.09
N TYR A 35 -21.85 -43.85 39.46
CA TYR A 35 -22.50 -42.55 39.31
C TYR A 35 -22.45 -42.15 37.84
N ARG A 36 -23.63 -41.88 37.27
CA ARG A 36 -23.74 -41.37 35.91
C ARG A 36 -23.75 -39.84 35.98
N VAL A 37 -22.87 -39.21 35.15
CA VAL A 37 -22.72 -37.76 35.06
C VAL A 37 -23.52 -37.28 33.88
N TYR A 38 -24.38 -36.33 34.10
CA TYR A 38 -25.16 -35.65 33.09
C TYR A 38 -24.79 -34.17 33.06
N LEU A 39 -24.82 -33.55 31.88
CA LEU A 39 -24.74 -32.13 31.68
C LEU A 39 -25.83 -31.72 30.69
N LYS A 40 -26.69 -30.82 31.10
CA LYS A 40 -27.89 -30.39 30.32
C LYS A 40 -28.70 -31.60 29.80
N GLY A 41 -28.88 -32.61 30.67
CA GLY A 41 -29.61 -33.84 30.35
C GLY A 41 -28.86 -34.87 29.48
N LYS A 42 -27.68 -34.55 28.94
CA LYS A 42 -26.85 -35.44 28.14
C LYS A 42 -25.92 -36.23 29.04
N SER A 43 -25.90 -37.58 28.92
CA SER A 43 -24.97 -38.42 29.66
C SER A 43 -23.55 -38.29 29.15
N LEU A 44 -22.60 -37.91 29.99
CA LEU A 44 -21.18 -37.78 29.69
C LEU A 44 -20.40 -39.07 29.97
N GLY A 45 -20.93 -39.94 30.83
CA GLY A 45 -20.33 -41.23 31.19
C GLY A 45 -20.64 -41.65 32.63
N ILE A 46 -20.02 -42.75 33.04
CA ILE A 46 -20.21 -43.35 34.37
C ILE A 46 -18.87 -43.34 35.10
N ILE A 47 -18.88 -42.93 36.37
CA ILE A 47 -17.71 -42.88 37.25
C ILE A 47 -17.94 -43.76 38.48
N GLU A 48 -16.89 -44.14 39.17
CA GLU A 48 -16.96 -45.00 40.37
C GLU A 48 -17.27 -44.21 41.62
N SER A 49 -16.83 -42.94 41.67
CA SER A 49 -16.97 -42.11 42.87
C SER A 49 -17.39 -40.70 42.56
N LYS A 50 -18.52 -40.30 43.09
CA LYS A 50 -19.00 -38.89 43.03
C LYS A 50 -18.03 -37.98 43.78
N LYS A 51 -17.57 -38.38 44.95
CA LYS A 51 -16.67 -37.59 45.80
C LYS A 51 -15.32 -37.31 45.11
N GLU A 52 -14.80 -38.29 44.34
CA GLU A 52 -13.54 -38.08 43.60
C GLU A 52 -13.72 -37.03 42.48
N LEU A 53 -14.87 -37.03 41.75
CA LEU A 53 -15.14 -36.02 40.77
C LEU A 53 -15.31 -34.64 41.40
N GLU A 54 -16.04 -34.55 42.52
CA GLU A 54 -16.23 -33.31 43.28
C GLU A 54 -14.88 -32.75 43.76
N ASN A 55 -14.03 -33.60 44.35
CA ASN A 55 -12.69 -33.19 44.79
C ASN A 55 -11.81 -32.74 43.61
N TYR A 56 -11.93 -33.42 42.46
CA TYR A 56 -11.17 -33.06 41.29
C TYR A 56 -11.62 -31.67 40.78
N ILE A 57 -12.92 -31.44 40.68
CA ILE A 57 -13.51 -30.14 40.29
C ILE A 57 -13.06 -29.03 41.26
N ASP A 58 -13.13 -29.30 42.58
CA ASP A 58 -12.72 -28.34 43.59
C ASP A 58 -11.24 -27.95 43.49
N ASN A 59 -10.36 -28.91 43.18
CA ASN A 59 -8.96 -28.64 42.98
C ASN A 59 -8.69 -27.81 41.71
N GLU A 60 -9.35 -28.15 40.61
CA GLU A 60 -9.29 -27.36 39.36
C GLU A 60 -9.82 -25.93 39.59
N GLN A 61 -10.90 -25.77 40.32
CA GLN A 61 -11.41 -24.43 40.68
C GLN A 61 -10.44 -23.64 41.55
N LYS A 62 -9.69 -24.31 42.46
CA LYS A 62 -8.62 -23.63 43.23
C LYS A 62 -7.49 -23.13 42.36
N GLU A 63 -7.07 -23.91 41.35
CA GLU A 63 -6.05 -23.49 40.42
C GLU A 63 -6.56 -22.30 39.53
N ILE A 64 -7.82 -22.34 39.07
CA ILE A 64 -8.43 -21.23 38.34
C ILE A 64 -8.48 -19.97 39.22
N LYS A 65 -8.89 -20.08 40.49
CA LYS A 65 -8.92 -18.94 41.44
C LYS A 65 -7.53 -18.34 41.60
N LYS A 66 -6.48 -19.19 41.74
CA LYS A 66 -5.11 -18.76 41.89
C LYS A 66 -4.59 -18.07 40.61
N LYS A 67 -4.85 -18.68 39.45
CA LYS A 67 -4.42 -18.15 38.15
C LYS A 67 -4.97 -16.74 37.88
N TYR A 68 -6.23 -16.53 38.18
CA TYR A 68 -6.93 -15.28 37.85
C TYR A 68 -7.14 -14.34 39.05
N GLY A 69 -6.69 -14.72 40.25
CA GLY A 69 -6.86 -13.89 41.46
C GLY A 69 -8.31 -13.67 41.86
N VAL A 70 -9.23 -14.58 41.51
CA VAL A 70 -10.66 -14.43 41.73
C VAL A 70 -11.16 -15.23 42.92
N SER A 71 -12.18 -14.73 43.63
CA SER A 71 -12.75 -15.42 44.80
C SER A 71 -13.72 -16.54 44.41
N LYS A 72 -14.33 -16.49 43.22
CA LYS A 72 -15.40 -17.43 42.84
C LYS A 72 -15.21 -17.91 41.40
N VAL A 73 -15.37 -19.22 41.19
CA VAL A 73 -15.48 -19.88 39.88
C VAL A 73 -16.90 -20.47 39.82
N TYR A 74 -17.52 -20.31 38.68
CA TYR A 74 -18.84 -20.82 38.40
C TYR A 74 -18.72 -22.12 37.62
N ALA A 75 -19.28 -23.20 38.13
CA ALA A 75 -19.41 -24.45 37.43
C ALA A 75 -20.47 -24.33 36.30
N PRO A 76 -20.41 -25.21 35.30
CA PRO A 76 -21.47 -25.34 34.32
C PRO A 76 -22.84 -25.55 34.97
N GLU A 77 -23.88 -24.90 34.44
CA GLU A 77 -25.25 -25.12 34.87
C GLU A 77 -25.75 -26.49 34.44
N ASP A 78 -26.69 -27.07 35.17
CA ASP A 78 -27.35 -28.37 34.92
C ASP A 78 -26.34 -29.57 34.89
N LEU A 79 -25.33 -29.53 35.76
CA LEU A 79 -24.44 -30.65 36.03
C LEU A 79 -25.05 -31.55 37.11
N ASP A 80 -25.55 -32.73 36.72
CA ASP A 80 -26.16 -33.71 37.61
C ASP A 80 -25.32 -34.98 37.74
N ILE A 81 -25.24 -35.52 38.97
CA ILE A 81 -24.54 -36.76 39.26
C ILE A 81 -25.52 -37.72 39.92
N VAL A 82 -25.99 -38.68 39.15
CA VAL A 82 -27.04 -39.63 39.57
C VAL A 82 -26.40 -40.96 39.96
N LYS A 83 -26.79 -41.49 41.16
CA LYS A 83 -26.38 -42.80 41.65
C LYS A 83 -27.11 -43.88 40.88
N GLU A 84 -26.36 -44.86 40.35
CA GLU A 84 -26.88 -46.04 39.64
C GLU A 84 -26.26 -47.33 40.17
N ILE A 85 -26.97 -48.42 39.97
CA ILE A 85 -26.44 -49.77 40.23
C ILE A 85 -26.23 -50.45 38.87
N THR A 86 -25.02 -50.99 38.64
CA THR A 86 -24.68 -51.62 37.39
C THR A 86 -23.94 -52.92 37.59
N PHE A 87 -24.14 -53.85 36.67
CA PHE A 87 -23.38 -55.10 36.55
C PHE A 87 -22.24 -54.92 35.53
N ASN A 88 -22.13 -53.77 34.87
CA ASN A 88 -21.11 -53.42 33.88
C ASN A 88 -19.94 -52.73 34.59
N ASN A 89 -18.70 -53.22 34.36
CA ASN A 89 -17.48 -52.63 34.93
C ASN A 89 -16.85 -51.52 34.04
N LYS A 90 -17.53 -51.05 32.98
CA LYS A 90 -17.00 -49.99 32.12
C LYS A 90 -17.28 -48.63 32.78
N THR A 91 -16.31 -48.08 33.46
CA THR A 91 -16.35 -46.70 33.99
C THR A 91 -15.42 -45.78 33.19
N THR A 92 -15.67 -44.52 33.22
CA THR A 92 -14.88 -43.45 32.62
C THR A 92 -14.02 -42.82 33.72
N THR A 93 -12.77 -42.53 33.45
CA THR A 93 -11.87 -41.87 34.41
C THR A 93 -12.36 -40.45 34.75
N ILE A 94 -12.14 -39.99 35.97
CA ILE A 94 -12.50 -38.68 36.46
C ILE A 94 -11.99 -37.57 35.50
N LYS A 95 -10.72 -37.63 35.09
CA LYS A 95 -10.12 -36.67 34.17
C LYS A 95 -10.86 -36.59 32.83
N LYS A 96 -11.27 -37.75 32.26
CA LYS A 96 -12.05 -37.78 31.00
C LYS A 96 -13.43 -37.18 31.17
N ILE A 97 -14.11 -37.44 32.30
CA ILE A 97 -15.42 -36.83 32.59
C ILE A 97 -15.26 -35.31 32.75
N TYR A 98 -14.28 -34.86 33.52
CA TYR A 98 -13.99 -33.44 33.72
C TYR A 98 -13.71 -32.73 32.35
N ASN A 99 -12.90 -33.32 31.46
CA ASN A 99 -12.66 -32.77 30.15
C ASN A 99 -13.96 -32.67 29.33
N LYS A 100 -14.80 -33.71 29.33
CA LYS A 100 -16.11 -33.67 28.66
C LYS A 100 -17.05 -32.58 29.24
N ILE A 101 -17.03 -32.37 30.54
CA ILE A 101 -17.79 -31.27 31.19
C ILE A 101 -17.29 -29.95 30.65
N LYS A 102 -15.96 -29.74 30.64
CA LYS A 102 -15.34 -28.52 30.15
C LYS A 102 -15.59 -28.28 28.66
N ASP A 103 -15.49 -29.31 27.82
CA ASP A 103 -15.70 -29.22 26.38
C ASP A 103 -17.17 -28.89 26.01
N GLU A 104 -18.15 -29.42 26.76
CA GLU A 104 -19.58 -29.14 26.55
C GLU A 104 -20.01 -27.77 27.16
N SER A 105 -19.43 -27.36 28.26
CA SER A 105 -19.73 -26.09 28.94
C SER A 105 -18.57 -25.72 29.85
N PRO A 106 -17.78 -24.69 29.49
CA PRO A 106 -16.60 -24.33 30.26
C PRO A 106 -16.96 -23.75 31.65
N PHE A 107 -16.06 -23.91 32.60
CA PHE A 107 -16.09 -23.16 33.84
C PHE A 107 -15.95 -21.66 33.53
N SER A 108 -16.54 -20.84 34.36
CA SER A 108 -16.51 -19.40 34.11
C SER A 108 -16.16 -18.61 35.35
N ILE A 109 -15.64 -17.41 35.15
CA ILE A 109 -15.37 -16.44 36.22
C ILE A 109 -16.00 -15.09 35.87
N ARG A 110 -16.20 -14.25 36.87
CA ARG A 110 -16.76 -12.91 36.64
C ARG A 110 -15.73 -12.02 35.98
N GLY A 111 -16.11 -11.43 34.84
CA GLY A 111 -15.23 -10.57 34.04
C GLY A 111 -16.04 -9.78 33.02
N TYR A 112 -15.39 -9.35 31.96
CA TYR A 112 -16.01 -8.57 30.89
C TYR A 112 -15.78 -9.24 29.53
N LYS A 113 -16.86 -9.35 28.76
CA LYS A 113 -16.83 -9.68 27.33
C LYS A 113 -16.81 -8.38 26.54
N VAL A 114 -15.77 -8.20 25.77
CA VAL A 114 -15.62 -7.10 24.82
C VAL A 114 -15.93 -7.63 23.43
N THR A 115 -16.82 -6.97 22.71
CA THR A 115 -17.14 -7.28 21.33
C THR A 115 -16.78 -6.10 20.46
N ILE A 116 -15.83 -6.29 19.54
CA ILE A 116 -15.44 -5.32 18.52
C ILE A 116 -16.15 -5.74 17.24
N LYS A 117 -17.07 -4.90 16.76
CA LYS A 117 -17.76 -5.16 15.49
C LYS A 117 -16.83 -4.94 14.31
N GLY A 118 -16.81 -5.87 13.37
CA GLY A 118 -16.15 -5.70 12.10
C GLY A 118 -16.74 -4.55 11.28
N ILE A 119 -15.92 -3.90 10.48
CA ILE A 119 -16.32 -2.80 9.59
C ILE A 119 -16.60 -3.41 8.22
N ASN A 120 -17.73 -3.06 7.63
CA ASN A 120 -18.01 -3.40 6.23
C ASN A 120 -17.24 -2.42 5.34
N SER A 121 -16.09 -2.81 4.80
CA SER A 121 -15.40 -1.98 3.80
C SER A 121 -16.20 -2.02 2.50
N SER A 122 -16.90 -0.94 2.18
CA SER A 122 -17.60 -0.75 0.89
C SER A 122 -16.64 -0.52 -0.29
N GLN A 123 -15.33 -0.62 -0.09
CA GLN A 123 -14.30 -0.35 -1.11
C GLN A 123 -13.48 -1.56 -1.56
N SER A 124 -13.66 -2.74 -0.97
CA SER A 124 -13.05 -3.95 -1.54
C SER A 124 -14.06 -4.66 -2.45
N HIS A 125 -13.66 -5.00 -3.67
CA HIS A 125 -14.44 -5.80 -4.62
C HIS A 125 -14.74 -7.24 -4.14
N GLU A 126 -14.35 -7.58 -2.93
CA GLU A 126 -14.75 -8.79 -2.22
C GLU A 126 -15.61 -8.39 -1.02
N ASN A 127 -16.84 -8.94 -0.99
CA ASN A 127 -17.77 -8.89 0.14
C ASN A 127 -17.22 -9.69 1.35
N THR A 128 -16.07 -9.35 1.86
CA THR A 128 -15.53 -9.90 3.09
C THR A 128 -16.21 -9.21 4.27
N LYS A 129 -17.27 -9.82 4.78
CA LYS A 129 -17.81 -9.51 6.10
C LYS A 129 -16.69 -9.71 7.12
N THR A 130 -16.14 -8.63 7.65
CA THR A 130 -15.21 -8.73 8.77
C THR A 130 -15.98 -9.27 10.00
N GLU A 131 -15.54 -10.41 10.50
CA GLU A 131 -16.18 -11.06 11.66
C GLU A 131 -16.02 -10.20 12.92
N ASN A 132 -17.01 -10.31 13.81
CA ASN A 132 -16.91 -9.69 15.12
C ASN A 132 -15.83 -10.36 15.95
N LYS A 133 -14.94 -9.58 16.55
CA LYS A 133 -13.91 -10.08 17.46
C LYS A 133 -14.41 -10.05 18.89
N ILE A 134 -14.12 -11.11 19.63
CA ILE A 134 -14.47 -11.26 21.04
C ILE A 134 -13.18 -11.32 21.84
N ILE A 135 -13.09 -10.48 22.88
CA ILE A 135 -11.98 -10.42 23.82
C ILE A 135 -12.54 -10.54 25.22
N TYR A 136 -11.86 -11.26 26.09
CA TYR A 136 -12.22 -11.38 27.49
C TYR A 136 -11.17 -10.72 28.38
N VAL A 137 -11.61 -9.92 29.35
CA VAL A 137 -10.78 -9.25 30.35
C VAL A 137 -11.37 -9.41 31.74
N LEU A 138 -10.53 -9.42 32.77
CA LEU A 138 -10.99 -9.45 34.16
C LEU A 138 -11.51 -8.09 34.62
N ASP A 139 -10.82 -7.01 34.22
CA ASP A 139 -11.14 -5.65 34.62
C ASP A 139 -11.43 -4.78 33.39
N LYS A 140 -12.44 -3.89 33.54
CA LYS A 140 -12.78 -2.92 32.49
C LYS A 140 -11.63 -1.92 32.23
N THR A 141 -10.83 -1.60 33.25
CA THR A 141 -9.70 -0.68 33.10
C THR A 141 -8.64 -1.21 32.16
N THR A 142 -8.42 -2.54 32.11
CA THR A 142 -7.47 -3.19 31.19
C THR A 142 -7.79 -2.87 29.74
N ILE A 143 -9.04 -3.05 29.30
CA ILE A 143 -9.43 -2.78 27.90
C ILE A 143 -9.43 -1.27 27.60
N VAL A 144 -9.87 -0.42 28.53
CA VAL A 144 -9.86 1.03 28.32
C VAL A 144 -8.43 1.55 28.18
N SER A 145 -7.52 1.08 29.05
CA SER A 145 -6.10 1.46 28.99
C SER A 145 -5.41 0.95 27.72
N ALA A 146 -5.72 -0.28 27.31
CA ALA A 146 -5.18 -0.85 26.07
C ALA A 146 -5.65 -0.08 24.81
N ILE A 147 -6.94 0.30 24.76
CA ILE A 147 -7.47 1.14 23.69
C ILE A 147 -6.76 2.50 23.67
N ASN A 148 -6.60 3.16 24.83
CA ASN A 148 -5.90 4.45 24.90
C ASN A 148 -4.44 4.34 24.44
N SER A 149 -3.73 3.27 24.79
CA SER A 149 -2.38 3.03 24.30
C SER A 149 -2.36 2.83 22.78
N THR A 150 -3.32 2.09 22.22
CA THR A 150 -3.47 1.91 20.77
C THR A 150 -3.80 3.22 20.06
N VAL A 151 -4.63 4.09 20.64
CA VAL A 151 -4.91 5.44 20.08
C VAL A 151 -3.64 6.26 20.02
N LYS A 152 -2.87 6.29 21.09
CA LYS A 152 -1.59 7.05 21.18
C LYS A 152 -0.54 6.56 20.19
N SER A 153 -0.58 5.30 19.73
CA SER A 153 0.37 4.79 18.73
C SER A 153 0.17 5.39 17.34
N PHE A 154 -1.02 5.93 17.05
CA PHE A 154 -1.35 6.55 15.76
C PHE A 154 -1.40 8.07 15.78
N ILE A 155 -1.34 8.68 16.95
CA ILE A 155 -1.44 10.14 17.15
C ILE A 155 -0.26 10.57 18.02
N PRO A 156 0.55 11.57 17.61
CA PRO A 156 1.65 12.05 18.43
C PRO A 156 1.19 12.37 19.86
N THR A 157 1.94 11.88 20.85
CA THR A 157 1.56 11.96 22.27
C THR A 157 1.25 13.39 22.70
N THR A 158 2.04 14.36 22.25
CA THR A 158 1.84 15.79 22.57
C THR A 158 0.54 16.34 22.00
N GLU A 159 0.16 15.94 20.78
CA GLU A 159 -1.10 16.34 20.13
C GLU A 159 -2.29 15.70 20.83
N TYR A 160 -2.20 14.38 21.10
CA TYR A 160 -3.22 13.66 21.85
C TYR A 160 -3.46 14.28 23.24
N GLU A 161 -2.39 14.60 23.97
CA GLU A 161 -2.51 15.18 25.32
C GLU A 161 -3.08 16.58 25.27
N SER A 162 -2.71 17.40 24.30
CA SER A 162 -3.30 18.73 24.10
C SER A 162 -4.79 18.65 23.77
N PHE A 163 -5.21 17.68 22.96
CA PHE A 163 -6.61 17.42 22.66
C PHE A 163 -7.37 16.93 23.91
N ALA A 164 -6.83 15.92 24.60
CA ALA A 164 -7.48 15.30 25.76
C ALA A 164 -7.63 16.25 26.96
N ASN A 165 -6.71 17.20 27.10
CA ASN A 165 -6.69 18.21 28.17
C ASN A 165 -7.36 19.54 27.76
N GLU A 166 -7.89 19.63 26.52
CA GLU A 166 -8.51 20.86 25.97
C GLU A 166 -7.54 22.07 25.97
N THR A 167 -6.25 21.80 25.72
CA THR A 167 -5.19 22.82 25.73
C THR A 167 -4.65 23.15 24.33
N GLN A 168 -5.33 22.72 23.30
CA GLN A 168 -4.98 23.07 21.92
C GLN A 168 -5.09 24.58 21.71
N LYS A 169 -4.10 25.17 21.02
CA LYS A 169 -4.12 26.61 20.72
C LYS A 169 -5.06 26.87 19.56
N GLU A 170 -5.76 28.01 19.61
CA GLU A 170 -6.52 28.50 18.46
C GLU A 170 -5.59 28.78 17.27
N ILE A 171 -6.09 28.57 16.05
CA ILE A 171 -5.35 28.84 14.83
C ILE A 171 -5.54 30.30 14.46
N GLU A 172 -4.47 31.11 14.62
CA GLU A 172 -4.50 32.52 14.25
C GLU A 172 -4.35 32.75 12.74
N ASP A 173 -3.40 32.07 12.11
CA ASP A 173 -3.14 32.17 10.65
C ASP A 173 -3.05 30.81 9.99
N THR A 174 -2.10 29.98 10.36
CA THR A 174 -1.92 28.60 9.91
C THR A 174 -1.74 27.68 11.11
N GLY A 175 -2.15 26.44 10.96
CA GLY A 175 -2.01 25.46 12.03
C GLY A 175 -2.93 24.27 11.86
N LYS A 176 -2.90 23.42 12.86
CA LYS A 176 -3.73 22.22 12.95
C LYS A 176 -4.28 22.10 14.36
N ILE A 177 -5.54 21.74 14.48
CA ILE A 177 -6.16 21.25 15.72
C ILE A 177 -6.87 19.93 15.44
N ILE A 178 -6.84 19.04 16.40
CA ILE A 178 -7.63 17.80 16.34
C ILE A 178 -9.05 18.16 16.78
N GLU A 179 -10.03 17.92 15.94
CA GLU A 179 -11.45 18.11 16.27
C GLU A 179 -12.05 16.88 16.95
N LYS A 180 -11.71 15.67 16.48
CA LYS A 180 -12.30 14.44 16.96
C LYS A 180 -11.29 13.29 16.93
N ILE A 181 -11.37 12.46 17.99
CA ILE A 181 -10.72 11.16 18.03
C ILE A 181 -11.79 10.14 18.42
N TYR A 182 -11.96 9.09 17.63
CA TYR A 182 -12.90 8.02 17.93
C TYR A 182 -12.47 6.69 17.30
N LEU A 183 -13.09 5.59 17.75
CA LEU A 183 -12.94 4.30 17.10
C LEU A 183 -14.02 4.13 16.04
N GLU A 184 -13.64 3.79 14.81
CA GLU A 184 -14.58 3.45 13.75
C GLU A 184 -15.38 2.18 14.10
N ASN A 185 -14.74 1.23 14.79
CA ASN A 185 -15.37 0.02 15.26
C ASN A 185 -16.33 0.29 16.42
N LYS A 186 -17.53 -0.26 16.38
CA LYS A 186 -18.40 -0.27 17.56
C LYS A 186 -17.87 -1.28 18.59
N VAL A 187 -17.37 -0.78 19.72
CA VAL A 187 -16.91 -1.58 20.86
C VAL A 187 -18.03 -1.67 21.91
N THR A 188 -18.34 -2.89 22.34
CA THR A 188 -19.34 -3.14 23.39
C THR A 188 -18.68 -3.93 24.53
N ILE A 189 -18.76 -3.42 25.75
CA ILE A 189 -18.17 -4.04 26.95
C ILE A 189 -19.32 -4.45 27.88
N LYS A 190 -19.46 -5.77 28.12
CA LYS A 190 -20.51 -6.32 29.01
C LYS A 190 -19.89 -7.09 30.16
N LYS A 191 -20.30 -6.77 31.40
CA LYS A 191 -19.95 -7.53 32.59
C LYS A 191 -20.77 -8.80 32.65
N GLN A 192 -20.14 -9.96 32.64
CA GLN A 192 -20.80 -11.27 32.66
C GLN A 192 -19.86 -12.36 33.19
N ASN A 193 -20.31 -13.60 33.24
CA ASN A 193 -19.44 -14.75 33.40
C ASN A 193 -18.72 -14.99 32.07
N ILE A 194 -17.40 -15.13 32.12
CA ILE A 194 -16.50 -15.36 30.96
C ILE A 194 -15.84 -16.72 31.07
N PRO A 195 -15.70 -17.48 29.97
CA PRO A 195 -15.17 -18.84 30.00
C PRO A 195 -13.67 -18.83 30.27
N VAL A 196 -13.20 -19.77 31.11
CA VAL A 196 -11.78 -19.86 31.52
C VAL A 196 -10.90 -20.63 30.56
N ASP A 197 -11.45 -21.28 29.56
CA ASP A 197 -10.78 -21.98 28.48
C ASP A 197 -10.42 -21.05 27.32
N GLU A 198 -10.95 -19.85 27.31
CA GLU A 198 -10.58 -18.77 26.37
C GLU A 198 -9.42 -17.93 26.94
N THR A 199 -8.79 -17.16 26.03
CA THR A 199 -7.77 -16.19 26.45
C THR A 199 -8.42 -15.04 27.21
N ILE A 200 -8.04 -14.88 28.48
CA ILE A 200 -8.50 -13.76 29.33
C ILE A 200 -7.29 -12.87 29.61
N TYR A 201 -7.33 -11.67 29.03
CA TYR A 201 -6.26 -10.68 29.20
C TYR A 201 -6.37 -10.03 30.59
N GLN A 202 -5.26 -10.05 31.34
CA GLN A 202 -5.15 -9.45 32.66
C GLN A 202 -4.23 -8.21 32.63
N ASP A 203 -3.30 -8.17 31.68
CA ASP A 203 -2.34 -7.08 31.51
C ASP A 203 -2.72 -6.20 30.32
N LYS A 204 -2.64 -4.87 30.55
CA LYS A 204 -2.87 -3.86 29.53
C LYS A 204 -1.84 -3.92 28.40
N ALA A 205 -0.58 -4.25 28.70
CA ALA A 205 0.48 -4.31 27.71
C ALA A 205 0.26 -5.45 26.71
N GLU A 206 -0.08 -6.65 27.22
CA GLU A 206 -0.42 -7.81 26.41
C GLU A 206 -1.64 -7.53 25.52
N LEU A 207 -2.66 -6.89 26.07
CA LEU A 207 -3.87 -6.54 25.31
C LEU A 207 -3.57 -5.43 24.28
N SER A 208 -2.72 -4.46 24.59
CA SER A 208 -2.29 -3.42 23.64
C SER A 208 -1.53 -4.04 22.46
N GLN A 209 -0.64 -5.00 22.71
CA GLN A 209 0.03 -5.75 21.66
C GLN A 209 -0.98 -6.46 20.74
N TYR A 210 -1.95 -7.15 21.33
CA TYR A 210 -3.00 -7.79 20.54
C TYR A 210 -3.82 -6.79 19.71
N LEU A 211 -4.22 -5.66 20.31
CA LEU A 211 -5.00 -4.65 19.61
C LEU A 211 -4.24 -4.00 18.45
N LEU A 212 -2.94 -3.85 18.55
CA LEU A 212 -2.10 -3.19 17.56
C LEU A 212 -1.54 -4.14 16.50
N PHE A 213 -1.10 -5.33 16.91
CA PHE A 213 -0.42 -6.29 16.03
C PHE A 213 -1.25 -7.52 15.66
N GLY A 214 -2.44 -7.70 16.26
CA GLY A 214 -3.28 -8.89 16.07
C GLY A 214 -2.75 -10.16 16.73
N THR A 215 -1.63 -10.09 17.45
CA THR A 215 -0.99 -11.17 18.18
C THR A 215 -0.25 -10.64 19.39
N THR A 216 -0.03 -11.50 20.38
CA THR A 216 0.85 -11.23 21.54
C THR A 216 2.22 -11.88 21.37
N GLU A 217 2.44 -12.63 20.29
CA GLU A 217 3.72 -13.23 19.98
C GLU A 217 4.65 -12.26 19.27
N LYS A 218 5.94 -12.37 19.53
CA LYS A 218 6.97 -11.60 18.83
C LYS A 218 7.01 -12.00 17.36
N GLN A 219 6.75 -11.05 16.47
CA GLN A 219 6.73 -11.31 15.03
C GLN A 219 8.13 -11.31 14.42
N LYS A 220 8.98 -10.36 14.83
CA LYS A 220 10.36 -10.20 14.35
C LYS A 220 11.22 -9.62 15.48
N GLU A 221 12.50 -9.93 15.49
CA GLU A 221 13.46 -9.35 16.41
C GLU A 221 14.50 -8.51 15.65
N TYR A 222 14.89 -7.40 16.26
CA TYR A 222 16.02 -6.58 15.84
C TYR A 222 17.10 -6.66 16.90
N THR A 223 18.37 -6.77 16.49
CA THR A 223 19.51 -6.72 17.39
C THR A 223 20.04 -5.30 17.45
N VAL A 224 19.98 -4.71 18.62
CA VAL A 224 20.42 -3.34 18.88
C VAL A 224 21.91 -3.18 18.55
N LYS A 225 22.26 -2.15 17.81
CA LYS A 225 23.63 -1.77 17.46
C LYS A 225 24.12 -0.66 18.39
N ASP A 226 25.41 -0.43 18.39
CA ASP A 226 26.00 0.69 19.12
C ASP A 226 25.50 2.03 18.54
N GLY A 227 25.00 2.92 19.40
CA GLY A 227 24.42 4.20 19.02
C GLY A 227 22.96 4.20 18.62
N ASP A 228 22.28 3.03 18.53
CA ASP A 228 20.85 2.98 18.23
C ASP A 228 20.04 3.61 19.37
N THR A 229 19.02 4.37 18.99
CA THR A 229 17.95 4.84 19.89
C THR A 229 16.63 4.11 19.58
N ILE A 230 15.68 4.17 20.52
CA ILE A 230 14.33 3.63 20.30
C ILE A 230 13.67 4.29 19.06
N SER A 231 13.81 5.61 18.95
CA SER A 231 13.25 6.37 17.81
C SER A 231 13.88 5.95 16.49
N ASP A 232 15.21 5.73 16.43
CA ASP A 232 15.88 5.29 15.21
C ASP A 232 15.45 3.89 14.79
N ILE A 233 15.38 2.96 15.77
CA ILE A 233 14.93 1.59 15.47
C ILE A 233 13.47 1.58 15.00
N ALA A 234 12.60 2.34 15.66
CA ALA A 234 11.21 2.46 15.28
C ALA A 234 11.08 3.01 13.85
N TYR A 235 11.69 4.16 13.57
CA TYR A 235 11.65 4.81 12.26
C TYR A 235 12.17 3.90 11.13
N ASN A 236 13.34 3.26 11.34
CA ASN A 236 13.94 2.37 10.35
C ASN A 236 13.12 1.10 10.07
N ASN A 237 12.22 0.73 10.99
CA ASN A 237 11.32 -0.40 10.85
C ASN A 237 9.85 0.02 10.56
N LYS A 238 9.62 1.28 10.19
CA LYS A 238 8.28 1.84 9.85
C LYS A 238 7.28 1.71 11.00
N MET A 239 7.75 1.96 12.19
CA MET A 239 6.97 2.00 13.42
C MET A 239 7.05 3.39 14.03
N SER A 240 6.01 3.80 14.77
CA SER A 240 6.15 4.92 15.69
C SER A 240 6.88 4.49 16.97
N THR A 241 7.34 5.45 17.75
CA THR A 241 7.98 5.18 19.05
C THR A 241 7.00 4.46 20.00
N GLU A 242 5.74 4.85 20.00
CA GLU A 242 4.69 4.22 20.80
C GLU A 242 4.42 2.78 20.37
N GLU A 243 4.44 2.49 19.08
CA GLU A 243 4.32 1.13 18.54
C GLU A 243 5.48 0.25 19.02
N PHE A 244 6.70 0.81 19.00
CA PHE A 244 7.88 0.12 19.53
C PHE A 244 7.75 -0.17 21.03
N LEU A 245 7.28 0.80 21.82
CA LEU A 245 7.07 0.63 23.26
C LEU A 245 5.99 -0.42 23.57
N ILE A 246 4.90 -0.45 22.80
CA ILE A 246 3.89 -1.49 22.90
C ILE A 246 4.45 -2.88 22.57
N ALA A 247 5.29 -2.99 21.53
CA ALA A 247 5.97 -4.24 21.18
C ALA A 247 6.99 -4.69 22.24
N ASN A 248 7.53 -3.74 23.01
CA ASN A 248 8.59 -3.94 24.00
C ASN A 248 8.22 -3.33 25.36
N PRO A 249 7.25 -3.90 26.09
CA PRO A 249 6.70 -3.30 27.31
C PRO A 249 7.67 -3.23 28.49
N SER A 250 8.89 -3.73 28.33
CA SER A 250 9.99 -3.57 29.30
C SER A 250 10.59 -2.16 29.31
N TYR A 251 10.32 -1.34 28.28
CA TYR A 251 10.73 0.05 28.22
C TYR A 251 9.57 0.98 28.59
N SER A 252 9.88 1.99 29.39
CA SER A 252 8.85 2.92 29.90
C SER A 252 8.56 4.09 28.95
N ASP A 253 9.56 4.53 28.22
CA ASP A 253 9.52 5.70 27.34
C ASP A 253 10.61 5.63 26.25
N GLU A 254 10.57 6.59 25.32
CA GLU A 254 11.50 6.69 24.18
C GLU A 254 12.97 6.98 24.58
N ASN A 255 13.20 7.47 25.78
CA ASN A 255 14.53 7.79 26.30
C ASN A 255 15.15 6.61 27.06
N SER A 256 14.43 5.49 27.15
CA SER A 256 14.93 4.27 27.78
C SER A 256 16.20 3.78 27.06
N LEU A 257 17.23 3.45 27.83
CA LEU A 257 18.52 3.03 27.29
C LEU A 257 18.44 1.64 26.67
N LEU A 258 19.02 1.50 25.49
CA LEU A 258 19.21 0.24 24.77
C LEU A 258 20.66 -0.24 24.94
N ALA A 259 20.83 -1.54 25.21
CA ALA A 259 22.16 -2.12 25.25
C ALA A 259 22.53 -2.74 23.89
N PRO A 260 23.71 -2.45 23.32
CA PRO A 260 24.21 -3.09 22.12
C PRO A 260 24.20 -4.62 22.24
N GLY A 261 23.71 -5.31 21.20
CA GLY A 261 23.52 -6.77 21.20
C GLY A 261 22.19 -7.24 21.81
N GLN A 262 21.43 -6.38 22.45
CA GLN A 262 20.09 -6.70 22.96
C GLN A 262 19.12 -6.95 21.82
N LYS A 263 18.20 -7.90 22.02
CA LYS A 263 17.12 -8.15 21.05
C LYS A 263 15.85 -7.44 21.48
N VAL A 264 15.28 -6.68 20.55
CA VAL A 264 14.02 -5.99 20.71
C VAL A 264 12.99 -6.47 19.68
N ALA A 265 11.72 -6.47 20.04
CA ALA A 265 10.64 -6.90 19.14
C ALA A 265 10.31 -5.80 18.14
N ILE A 266 10.10 -6.21 16.88
CA ILE A 266 9.60 -5.36 15.81
C ILE A 266 8.29 -5.99 15.34
N GLY A 267 7.17 -5.23 15.37
CA GLY A 267 5.85 -5.69 14.98
C GLY A 267 5.49 -5.30 13.53
N ILE A 268 4.69 -6.15 12.89
CA ILE A 268 3.96 -5.76 11.68
C ILE A 268 2.57 -5.31 12.14
N LEU A 269 2.20 -4.08 11.83
CA LEU A 269 0.91 -3.53 12.21
C LEU A 269 -0.24 -4.34 11.59
N ASN A 270 -1.15 -4.77 12.46
CA ASN A 270 -2.40 -5.42 12.11
C ASN A 270 -3.48 -4.99 13.11
N PRO A 271 -3.87 -3.72 13.11
CA PRO A 271 -4.75 -3.16 14.11
C PRO A 271 -6.09 -3.90 14.18
N GLN A 272 -6.52 -4.22 15.38
CA GLN A 272 -7.79 -4.88 15.62
C GLN A 272 -8.93 -3.88 15.82
N VAL A 273 -8.60 -2.61 15.94
CA VAL A 273 -9.51 -1.45 15.96
C VAL A 273 -8.96 -0.39 15.01
N ASN A 274 -9.85 0.36 14.37
CA ASN A 274 -9.48 1.52 13.57
C ASN A 274 -9.65 2.78 14.40
N VAL A 275 -8.56 3.51 14.57
CA VAL A 275 -8.54 4.83 15.23
C VAL A 275 -8.74 5.88 14.16
N VAL A 276 -9.77 6.70 14.30
CA VAL A 276 -10.06 7.83 13.42
C VAL A 276 -9.66 9.12 14.13
N GLU A 277 -8.82 9.90 13.47
CA GLU A 277 -8.46 11.26 13.83
C GLU A 277 -9.03 12.20 12.76
N VAL A 278 -9.71 13.25 13.19
CA VAL A 278 -10.22 14.31 12.31
C VAL A 278 -9.54 15.59 12.70
N ASP A 279 -8.76 16.14 11.78
CA ASP A 279 -8.02 17.37 11.94
C ASP A 279 -8.70 18.52 11.21
N TYR A 280 -8.80 19.68 11.86
CA TYR A 280 -9.07 20.95 11.21
C TYR A 280 -7.73 21.64 10.93
N VAL A 281 -7.44 21.86 9.66
CA VAL A 281 -6.14 22.35 9.19
C VAL A 281 -6.33 23.64 8.41
N VAL A 282 -5.53 24.65 8.74
CA VAL A 282 -5.41 25.90 7.97
C VAL A 282 -3.98 26.03 7.49
N GLU A 283 -3.79 26.09 6.18
CA GLU A 283 -2.45 26.17 5.59
C GLU A 283 -2.40 27.15 4.43
N ARG A 284 -1.20 27.66 4.16
CA ARG A 284 -0.92 28.49 2.98
C ARG A 284 -0.40 27.61 1.86
N VAL A 285 -1.10 27.63 0.72
CA VAL A 285 -0.79 26.82 -0.44
C VAL A 285 -0.44 27.70 -1.62
N THR A 286 0.69 27.42 -2.26
CA THR A 286 1.08 28.12 -3.49
C THR A 286 0.10 27.78 -4.62
N LYS A 287 -0.57 28.81 -5.15
CA LYS A 287 -1.38 28.69 -6.37
C LYS A 287 -0.51 28.95 -7.58
N LYS A 288 -0.15 27.91 -8.31
CA LYS A 288 0.63 28.04 -9.54
C LYS A 288 -0.07 28.94 -10.55
N TYR A 289 0.70 29.81 -11.23
CA TYR A 289 0.19 30.60 -12.32
C TYR A 289 -0.21 29.72 -13.51
N THR A 290 -1.09 30.23 -14.36
CA THR A 290 -1.49 29.62 -15.62
C THR A 290 -0.78 30.32 -16.78
N THR A 291 -0.55 29.60 -17.90
CA THR A 291 0.01 30.19 -19.12
C THR A 291 -1.14 30.46 -20.09
N GLU A 292 -1.29 31.73 -20.52
CA GLU A 292 -2.23 32.18 -21.53
C GLU A 292 -1.49 32.45 -22.83
N VAL A 293 -1.90 31.80 -23.92
CA VAL A 293 -1.37 32.04 -25.25
C VAL A 293 -2.29 32.97 -26.01
N ARG A 294 -1.76 34.15 -26.40
CA ARG A 294 -2.44 35.12 -27.25
C ARG A 294 -1.84 35.11 -28.63
N TYR A 295 -2.65 35.30 -29.69
CA TYR A 295 -2.20 35.33 -31.06
C TYR A 295 -2.21 36.74 -31.62
N ASP A 296 -1.11 37.15 -32.28
CA ASP A 296 -1.01 38.42 -33.00
C ASP A 296 -1.05 38.15 -34.52
N ASN A 297 -2.11 38.66 -35.19
CA ASN A 297 -2.27 38.50 -36.62
C ASN A 297 -1.26 39.30 -37.46
N ASN A 298 -0.55 40.24 -36.86
CA ASN A 298 0.48 41.06 -37.52
C ASN A 298 1.91 40.43 -37.43
N LYS A 299 2.07 39.47 -36.55
CA LYS A 299 3.34 38.74 -36.36
C LYS A 299 3.25 37.40 -37.10
N PHE A 300 4.36 37.04 -37.69
CA PHE A 300 4.45 35.76 -38.42
C PHE A 300 4.42 34.57 -37.51
N VAL A 301 3.92 33.43 -38.00
CA VAL A 301 3.98 32.14 -37.29
C VAL A 301 5.44 31.85 -36.93
N GLY A 302 5.68 31.38 -35.70
CA GLY A 302 7.02 31.22 -35.15
C GLY A 302 7.50 32.42 -34.28
N TYR A 303 6.84 33.59 -34.38
CA TYR A 303 7.06 34.64 -33.40
C TYR A 303 6.48 34.20 -32.07
N GLU A 304 7.32 34.20 -31.06
CA GLU A 304 6.93 33.90 -29.68
C GLU A 304 7.65 34.84 -28.74
N VAL A 305 6.91 35.51 -27.88
CA VAL A 305 7.47 36.38 -26.85
C VAL A 305 6.63 36.32 -25.58
N ILE A 306 7.28 36.22 -24.46
CA ILE A 306 6.65 36.35 -23.15
C ILE A 306 6.44 37.85 -22.89
N THR A 307 5.20 38.30 -22.94
CA THR A 307 4.83 39.71 -22.68
C THR A 307 4.55 39.98 -21.24
N GLN A 308 4.18 38.93 -20.48
CA GLN A 308 3.99 38.97 -19.04
C GLN A 308 4.54 37.67 -18.43
N ARG A 309 5.44 37.78 -17.49
CA ARG A 309 5.92 36.62 -16.72
C ARG A 309 4.85 36.21 -15.71
N GLY A 310 4.63 34.89 -15.58
CA GLY A 310 3.80 34.33 -14.56
C GLY A 310 4.37 34.56 -13.17
N VAL A 311 3.48 34.80 -12.20
CA VAL A 311 3.85 34.88 -10.78
C VAL A 311 2.87 34.02 -10.01
N ASP A 312 3.40 33.09 -9.22
CA ASP A 312 2.58 32.27 -8.34
C ASP A 312 1.82 33.10 -7.33
N GLY A 313 0.59 32.73 -7.09
CA GLY A 313 -0.26 33.26 -6.05
C GLY A 313 -0.13 32.45 -4.76
N GLU A 314 -0.88 32.85 -3.76
CA GLU A 314 -0.97 32.20 -2.47
C GLU A 314 -2.43 32.14 -2.02
N ASN A 315 -2.88 30.96 -1.66
CA ASN A 315 -4.20 30.74 -1.07
C ASN A 315 -4.03 30.31 0.39
N ARG A 316 -4.93 30.74 1.24
CA ARG A 316 -5.14 30.17 2.57
C ARG A 316 -6.26 29.15 2.45
N VAL A 317 -5.94 27.89 2.69
CA VAL A 317 -6.89 26.78 2.55
C VAL A 317 -7.24 26.27 3.94
N THR A 318 -8.53 26.19 4.22
CA THR A 318 -9.08 25.54 5.41
C THR A 318 -9.69 24.22 4.99
N GLN A 319 -9.30 23.14 5.65
CA GLN A 319 -9.73 21.78 5.28
C GLN A 319 -9.85 20.87 6.50
N GLU A 320 -10.75 19.91 6.41
CA GLU A 320 -10.85 18.79 7.33
C GLU A 320 -10.08 17.60 6.77
N ILE A 321 -9.16 17.05 7.54
CA ILE A 321 -8.36 15.89 7.17
C ILE A 321 -8.76 14.72 8.06
N THR A 322 -9.33 13.68 7.46
CA THR A 322 -9.65 12.42 8.16
C THR A 322 -8.52 11.43 7.97
N LYS A 323 -7.96 10.95 9.07
CA LYS A 323 -6.95 9.89 9.11
C LYS A 323 -7.52 8.66 9.78
N ILE A 324 -7.10 7.49 9.32
CA ILE A 324 -7.40 6.20 9.95
C ILE A 324 -6.07 5.50 10.22
N ASN A 325 -5.83 5.17 11.48
CA ASN A 325 -4.57 4.57 11.94
C ASN A 325 -3.34 5.37 11.46
N GLY A 326 -3.39 6.70 11.61
CA GLY A 326 -2.34 7.63 11.21
C GLY A 326 -2.24 7.93 9.71
N GLU A 327 -2.92 7.19 8.84
CA GLU A 327 -2.90 7.40 7.40
C GLU A 327 -4.04 8.33 6.95
N THR A 328 -3.71 9.35 6.16
CA THR A 328 -4.73 10.23 5.54
C THR A 328 -5.61 9.43 4.58
N LYS A 329 -6.91 9.42 4.85
CA LYS A 329 -7.93 8.75 4.01
C LYS A 329 -8.80 9.72 3.23
N LYS A 330 -9.03 10.91 3.78
CA LYS A 330 -9.90 11.91 3.17
C LYS A 330 -9.42 13.31 3.49
N ILE A 331 -9.53 14.21 2.52
CA ILE A 331 -9.31 15.65 2.67
C ILE A 331 -10.53 16.34 2.12
N ASP A 332 -11.25 17.06 2.96
CA ASP A 332 -12.43 17.84 2.62
C ASP A 332 -12.09 19.34 2.70
N PRO A 333 -11.92 20.03 1.57
CA PRO A 333 -11.73 21.46 1.58
C PRO A 333 -13.02 22.14 2.06
N LEU A 334 -12.90 23.00 3.06
CA LEU A 334 -14.01 23.76 3.64
C LEU A 334 -14.07 25.16 3.06
N GLU A 335 -12.92 25.86 3.00
CA GLU A 335 -12.82 27.23 2.53
C GLU A 335 -11.48 27.46 1.83
N THR A 336 -11.48 28.36 0.84
CA THR A 336 -10.26 28.84 0.18
C THR A 336 -10.33 30.34 0.04
N GLU A 337 -9.44 31.04 0.75
CA GLU A 337 -9.25 32.48 0.68
C GLU A 337 -8.04 32.79 -0.22
N ILE A 338 -8.19 33.71 -1.15
CA ILE A 338 -7.11 34.17 -2.01
C ILE A 338 -6.33 35.27 -1.28
N ILE A 339 -5.15 34.93 -0.73
CA ILE A 339 -4.25 35.91 -0.09
C ILE A 339 -3.54 36.72 -1.16
N LYS A 340 -3.05 36.05 -2.19
CA LYS A 340 -2.39 36.70 -3.32
C LYS A 340 -2.85 36.03 -4.62
N ALA A 341 -3.43 36.79 -5.53
CA ALA A 341 -3.84 36.27 -6.82
C ALA A 341 -2.62 35.85 -7.66
N ALA A 342 -2.67 34.70 -8.30
CA ALA A 342 -1.68 34.32 -9.29
C ALA A 342 -1.76 35.24 -10.52
N ILE A 343 -0.61 35.65 -11.04
CA ILE A 343 -0.54 36.44 -12.28
C ILE A 343 -0.21 35.47 -13.41
N PRO A 344 -1.05 35.35 -14.45
CA PRO A 344 -0.78 34.43 -15.54
C PRO A 344 0.43 34.84 -16.35
N GLU A 345 1.18 33.87 -16.87
CA GLU A 345 2.16 34.11 -17.94
C GLU A 345 1.41 34.31 -19.24
N ILE A 346 1.75 35.39 -19.98
CA ILE A 346 1.16 35.68 -21.28
C ILE A 346 2.25 35.54 -22.34
N ILE A 347 2.05 34.55 -23.21
CA ILE A 347 2.89 34.28 -24.39
C ILE A 347 2.14 34.75 -25.62
N VAL A 348 2.72 35.73 -26.34
CA VAL A 348 2.19 36.17 -27.63
C VAL A 348 2.86 35.40 -28.76
N LYS A 349 2.04 34.68 -29.55
CA LYS A 349 2.48 33.92 -30.73
C LYS A 349 1.95 34.58 -32.00
N GLY A 350 2.80 34.62 -33.03
CA GLY A 350 2.42 35.13 -34.33
C GLY A 350 1.40 34.19 -35.02
N LYS A 351 0.42 34.74 -35.75
CA LYS A 351 -0.54 33.99 -36.55
C LYS A 351 -0.49 34.34 -38.05
N LYS A 352 0.29 35.36 -38.41
CA LYS A 352 0.42 35.78 -39.82
C LYS A 352 1.17 34.74 -40.60
N SER A 353 0.54 34.16 -41.61
CA SER A 353 1.19 33.24 -42.55
C SER A 353 1.99 34.04 -43.57
N TYR A 354 3.20 33.57 -43.92
CA TYR A 354 3.92 34.09 -45.07
C TYR A 354 3.17 33.65 -46.31
N GLY A 355 2.69 34.60 -47.10
CA GLY A 355 1.89 34.30 -48.27
C GLY A 355 2.59 33.32 -49.23
N SER A 356 1.86 32.49 -49.93
CA SER A 356 2.21 31.38 -50.79
C SER A 356 3.08 31.73 -52.04
N GLY A 357 4.02 32.68 -51.88
CA GLY A 357 4.79 33.21 -53.03
C GLY A 357 6.08 32.47 -53.42
N TYR A 358 6.46 31.42 -52.73
CA TYR A 358 7.73 30.68 -52.97
C TYR A 358 7.43 29.28 -53.52
N GLY A 359 7.32 29.17 -54.81
CA GLY A 359 7.50 27.95 -55.61
C GLY A 359 6.59 26.74 -55.29
N ASN A 360 6.36 25.92 -56.32
CA ASN A 360 5.61 24.67 -56.24
C ASN A 360 6.33 23.69 -55.27
N HIS A 361 5.93 23.72 -54.02
CA HIS A 361 6.30 22.67 -53.08
C HIS A 361 5.53 21.40 -53.44
N VAL A 362 6.19 20.27 -53.52
CA VAL A 362 5.53 18.98 -53.57
C VAL A 362 4.68 18.86 -52.33
N ALA A 363 3.34 18.95 -52.47
CA ALA A 363 2.42 18.73 -51.38
C ALA A 363 2.55 17.28 -50.91
N THR A 364 3.24 17.08 -49.81
CA THR A 364 3.35 15.77 -49.17
C THR A 364 2.15 15.62 -48.19
N SER A 365 1.59 14.44 -48.11
CA SER A 365 0.46 14.13 -47.22
C SER A 365 0.84 14.13 -45.74
N GLY A 366 2.12 14.31 -45.41
CA GLY A 366 2.62 14.33 -44.03
C GLY A 366 2.56 15.70 -43.35
N SER A 367 2.80 15.75 -42.07
CA SER A 367 2.85 17.02 -41.30
C SER A 367 4.09 17.85 -41.60
N TRP A 368 5.16 17.27 -42.19
CA TRP A 368 6.41 17.91 -42.54
C TRP A 368 6.45 18.29 -44.04
N GLY A 369 7.06 19.42 -44.38
CA GLY A 369 7.27 19.86 -45.75
C GLY A 369 8.55 19.28 -46.34
N TRP A 370 8.52 18.93 -47.63
CA TRP A 370 9.71 18.44 -48.29
C TRP A 370 10.78 19.55 -48.40
N PRO A 371 12.06 19.27 -48.03
CA PRO A 371 13.05 20.31 -47.79
C PRO A 371 13.78 20.78 -49.06
N ALA A 372 13.43 20.32 -50.27
CA ALA A 372 14.10 20.65 -51.49
C ALA A 372 13.15 20.82 -52.67
N THR A 373 13.61 21.42 -53.79
CA THR A 373 12.86 21.55 -55.05
C THR A 373 12.81 20.27 -55.87
N CYS A 374 13.71 19.32 -55.62
CA CYS A 374 13.76 17.99 -56.21
C CYS A 374 13.46 16.89 -55.21
N SER A 375 13.11 15.71 -55.69
CA SER A 375 12.63 14.60 -54.85
C SER A 375 13.48 13.32 -54.98
N SER A 376 14.59 13.34 -55.75
CA SER A 376 15.43 12.17 -55.91
C SER A 376 16.28 11.94 -54.67
N ILE A 377 16.11 10.80 -54.01
CA ILE A 377 16.93 10.39 -52.89
C ILE A 377 18.10 9.60 -53.43
N SER A 378 19.32 10.21 -53.42
CA SER A 378 20.55 9.58 -53.85
C SER A 378 21.16 8.65 -52.80
N SER A 379 20.82 8.84 -51.54
CA SER A 379 21.21 7.96 -50.42
C SER A 379 20.21 7.96 -49.30
N PRO A 380 19.68 6.78 -48.93
CA PRO A 380 18.69 6.67 -47.85
C PRO A 380 19.35 6.71 -46.46
N TYR A 381 18.52 6.94 -45.45
CA TYR A 381 18.88 6.75 -44.05
C TYR A 381 19.21 5.27 -43.77
N GLY A 382 20.22 5.01 -42.97
CA GLY A 382 20.58 3.66 -42.55
C GLY A 382 22.07 3.33 -42.55
N TRP A 383 22.41 2.10 -42.19
CA TRP A 383 23.79 1.64 -42.14
C TRP A 383 24.37 1.48 -43.53
N ARG A 384 25.53 2.12 -43.77
CA ARG A 384 26.30 2.00 -45.03
C ARG A 384 27.80 2.11 -44.76
N TRP A 385 28.63 1.30 -45.41
CA TRP A 385 30.11 1.32 -45.30
C TRP A 385 30.63 1.38 -43.85
N GLY A 386 29.97 0.66 -42.92
CA GLY A 386 30.40 0.59 -41.52
C GLY A 386 29.98 1.77 -40.65
N SER A 387 29.17 2.71 -41.14
CA SER A 387 28.65 3.84 -40.39
C SER A 387 27.17 4.08 -40.65
N LEU A 388 26.46 4.68 -39.66
CA LEU A 388 25.08 5.07 -39.81
C LEU A 388 24.96 6.38 -40.57
N HIS A 389 24.29 6.38 -41.74
CA HIS A 389 23.80 7.58 -42.38
C HIS A 389 22.60 8.13 -41.64
N LYS A 390 22.78 9.27 -40.98
CA LYS A 390 21.83 9.82 -40.01
C LYS A 390 20.68 10.62 -40.61
N GLY A 391 20.65 10.74 -41.97
CA GLY A 391 19.67 11.48 -42.74
C GLY A 391 19.42 10.84 -44.10
N ILE A 392 18.85 11.59 -45.00
CA ILE A 392 18.74 11.26 -46.44
C ILE A 392 19.52 12.28 -47.28
N ASP A 393 20.09 11.84 -48.37
CA ASP A 393 20.69 12.75 -49.33
C ASP A 393 19.76 12.97 -50.53
N ILE A 394 19.35 14.21 -50.73
CA ILE A 394 18.41 14.61 -51.79
C ILE A 394 19.20 15.29 -52.90
N ALA A 395 19.17 14.71 -54.10
CA ALA A 395 19.89 15.17 -55.28
C ALA A 395 18.96 15.34 -56.48
N GLY A 396 19.55 15.80 -57.59
CA GLY A 396 18.83 16.02 -58.85
C GLY A 396 18.46 17.47 -59.13
N CYS A 397 18.71 18.35 -58.13
CA CYS A 397 18.65 19.80 -58.32
C CYS A 397 20.06 20.35 -58.68
N GLY A 398 20.12 21.51 -59.32
CA GLY A 398 21.40 22.20 -59.56
C GLY A 398 21.93 22.89 -58.29
N GLY A 399 23.21 23.27 -58.32
CA GLY A 399 23.82 24.09 -57.26
C GLY A 399 23.06 25.42 -57.08
N GLY A 400 22.85 25.84 -55.84
CA GLY A 400 22.09 27.04 -55.52
C GLY A 400 20.56 26.83 -55.47
N SER A 401 20.07 25.64 -55.84
CA SER A 401 18.60 25.34 -55.71
C SER A 401 18.12 25.51 -54.28
N TYR A 402 16.93 26.07 -54.11
CA TYR A 402 16.40 26.36 -52.78
C TYR A 402 16.26 25.14 -51.90
N ILE A 403 16.69 25.31 -50.65
CA ILE A 403 16.45 24.43 -49.52
C ILE A 403 15.41 25.14 -48.65
N PHE A 404 14.41 24.39 -48.20
CA PHE A 404 13.27 24.89 -47.44
C PHE A 404 13.27 24.31 -46.03
N ALA A 405 12.78 25.10 -45.07
CA ALA A 405 12.52 24.59 -43.72
C ALA A 405 11.40 23.54 -43.79
N ALA A 406 11.68 22.33 -43.36
CA ALA A 406 10.75 21.21 -43.40
C ALA A 406 9.60 21.40 -42.43
N GLN A 407 9.80 22.19 -41.36
CA GLN A 407 8.79 22.57 -40.37
C GLN A 407 9.15 23.96 -39.83
N ALA A 408 8.15 24.64 -39.25
CA ALA A 408 8.36 25.91 -38.55
C ALA A 408 9.25 25.71 -37.31
N GLY A 409 10.07 26.71 -36.96
CA GLY A 409 10.94 26.61 -35.81
C GLY A 409 11.92 27.79 -35.69
N VAL A 410 12.87 27.66 -34.77
CA VAL A 410 13.94 28.61 -34.50
C VAL A 410 15.24 28.06 -35.03
N VAL A 411 15.99 28.85 -35.79
CA VAL A 411 17.33 28.49 -36.26
C VAL A 411 18.29 28.49 -35.10
N VAL A 412 18.77 27.32 -34.70
CA VAL A 412 19.72 27.15 -33.57
C VAL A 412 21.18 27.04 -34.05
N THR A 413 21.38 26.83 -35.32
CA THR A 413 22.69 26.86 -35.95
C THR A 413 22.59 27.35 -37.38
N SER A 414 23.42 28.32 -37.76
CA SER A 414 23.62 28.77 -39.14
C SER A 414 25.06 29.20 -39.31
N LYS A 415 25.92 28.25 -39.72
CA LYS A 415 27.36 28.48 -39.81
C LYS A 415 28.02 27.71 -40.93
N ALA A 416 29.21 28.18 -41.33
CA ALA A 416 30.14 27.37 -42.09
C ALA A 416 30.94 26.48 -41.13
N ASP A 417 30.83 25.15 -41.24
CA ASP A 417 31.71 24.24 -40.50
C ASP A 417 33.12 24.31 -41.08
N LYS A 418 33.98 25.10 -40.43
CA LYS A 418 35.37 25.30 -40.80
C LYS A 418 36.34 24.40 -40.02
N SER A 419 35.88 23.25 -39.55
CA SER A 419 36.73 22.32 -38.80
C SER A 419 37.83 21.64 -39.65
N GLY A 420 37.85 21.89 -40.95
CA GLY A 420 38.89 21.48 -41.87
C GLY A 420 38.75 20.04 -42.41
N GLY A 421 39.63 19.64 -43.34
CA GLY A 421 39.71 18.26 -43.84
C GLY A 421 39.06 18.01 -45.22
N TYR A 422 38.08 18.83 -45.62
CA TYR A 422 37.44 18.73 -46.93
C TYR A 422 37.65 19.95 -47.79
N ALA A 423 37.28 19.87 -49.07
CA ALA A 423 37.52 20.92 -50.09
C ALA A 423 37.01 22.29 -49.56
N GLY A 424 37.82 23.33 -49.73
CA GLY A 424 37.54 24.69 -49.26
C GLY A 424 37.71 24.91 -47.74
N GLY A 425 38.39 23.97 -47.04
CA GLY A 425 38.63 24.06 -45.59
C GLY A 425 37.38 23.80 -44.72
N TYR A 426 36.41 23.13 -45.28
CA TYR A 426 35.21 22.76 -44.55
C TYR A 426 35.41 21.49 -43.69
N GLY A 427 34.68 21.38 -42.60
CA GLY A 427 34.46 20.14 -41.88
C GLY A 427 33.43 19.26 -42.56
N MET A 428 33.00 18.19 -41.89
CA MET A 428 32.13 17.17 -42.48
C MET A 428 30.82 17.74 -43.05
N ASN A 429 30.16 18.66 -42.37
CA ASN A 429 28.83 19.16 -42.75
C ASN A 429 28.84 20.33 -43.71
N GLY A 430 30.01 20.97 -43.94
CA GLY A 430 30.13 22.13 -44.81
C GLY A 430 29.33 23.34 -44.30
N GLU A 431 28.57 24.00 -45.17
CA GLU A 431 27.59 25.02 -44.77
C GLU A 431 26.36 24.32 -44.22
N ILE A 432 25.96 24.66 -42.98
CA ILE A 432 24.92 23.93 -42.23
C ILE A 432 23.93 24.88 -41.58
N ILE A 433 22.67 24.48 -41.58
CA ILE A 433 21.58 25.05 -40.78
C ILE A 433 20.97 23.95 -39.97
N MET A 434 20.61 24.26 -38.69
CA MET A 434 19.80 23.41 -37.82
C MET A 434 18.65 24.22 -37.25
N ILE A 435 17.47 23.62 -37.21
CA ILE A 435 16.22 24.27 -36.74
C ILE A 435 15.64 23.46 -35.58
N ASP A 436 15.33 24.13 -34.48
CA ASP A 436 14.56 23.61 -33.37
C ASP A 436 13.07 23.87 -33.64
N HIS A 437 12.26 22.81 -33.63
CA HIS A 437 10.81 22.89 -33.88
C HIS A 437 9.95 23.03 -32.60
N GLY A 438 10.59 23.16 -31.43
CA GLY A 438 9.92 23.43 -30.15
C GLY A 438 9.17 22.25 -29.53
N ASN A 439 9.23 21.06 -30.17
CA ASN A 439 8.53 19.86 -29.73
C ASN A 439 9.47 18.66 -29.49
N GLY A 440 10.77 18.96 -29.26
CA GLY A 440 11.83 17.95 -29.12
C GLY A 440 12.41 17.46 -30.43
N TYR A 441 11.88 17.86 -31.58
CA TYR A 441 12.44 17.55 -32.89
C TYR A 441 13.29 18.68 -33.43
N TYR A 442 14.35 18.31 -34.12
CA TYR A 442 15.28 19.20 -34.84
C TYR A 442 15.42 18.72 -36.28
N SER A 443 15.59 19.66 -37.22
CA SER A 443 16.03 19.35 -38.58
C SER A 443 17.39 19.91 -38.84
N GLU A 444 18.18 19.18 -39.66
CA GLU A 444 19.51 19.53 -40.05
C GLU A 444 19.60 19.54 -41.58
N TYR A 445 20.22 20.59 -42.10
CA TYR A 445 20.40 20.84 -43.52
C TYR A 445 21.86 21.13 -43.76
N ALA A 446 22.59 20.22 -44.43
CA ALA A 446 24.01 20.32 -44.65
C ALA A 446 24.39 20.33 -46.13
N HIS A 447 25.68 20.56 -46.41
CA HIS A 447 26.31 20.64 -47.75
C HIS A 447 25.77 21.78 -48.61
N MET A 448 25.29 22.88 -47.99
CA MET A 448 24.86 24.05 -48.77
C MET A 448 26.00 24.67 -49.58
N CYS A 449 25.68 25.49 -50.58
CA CYS A 449 26.67 26.25 -51.33
C CYS A 449 27.38 27.32 -50.46
N PRO A 450 28.63 27.67 -50.73
CA PRO A 450 29.37 28.67 -49.95
C PRO A 450 28.59 29.98 -49.84
N GLY A 451 28.31 30.44 -48.62
CA GLY A 451 27.55 31.66 -48.32
C GLY A 451 26.06 31.64 -48.69
N CYS A 452 25.52 30.48 -49.06
CA CYS A 452 24.12 30.35 -49.45
C CYS A 452 23.19 30.04 -48.25
N ARG A 453 23.49 30.50 -47.04
CA ARG A 453 22.61 30.49 -45.90
C ARG A 453 21.82 31.78 -45.89
N TYR A 454 20.48 31.70 -45.96
CA TYR A 454 19.58 32.87 -46.06
C TYR A 454 19.05 33.30 -44.72
N VAL A 455 19.30 32.48 -43.65
CA VAL A 455 18.88 32.72 -42.28
C VAL A 455 20.07 32.62 -41.34
N LYS A 456 19.99 33.28 -40.19
CA LYS A 456 21.00 33.28 -39.12
C LYS A 456 20.47 32.66 -37.85
N GLU A 457 21.35 32.33 -36.92
CA GLU A 457 20.97 31.86 -35.58
C GLU A 457 20.03 32.85 -34.89
N GLY A 458 18.96 32.32 -34.27
CA GLY A 458 17.92 33.10 -33.65
C GLY A 458 16.75 33.50 -34.57
N ASP A 459 16.90 33.33 -35.90
CA ASP A 459 15.80 33.61 -36.81
C ASP A 459 14.69 32.57 -36.66
N VAL A 460 13.46 33.05 -36.71
CA VAL A 460 12.26 32.20 -36.73
C VAL A 460 11.90 31.93 -38.18
N VAL A 461 11.71 30.67 -38.54
CA VAL A 461 11.35 30.24 -39.88
C VAL A 461 10.02 29.51 -39.92
N GLU A 462 9.30 29.65 -41.02
CA GLU A 462 8.07 28.89 -41.28
C GLU A 462 8.34 27.64 -42.10
N LYS A 463 7.43 26.66 -42.01
CA LYS A 463 7.39 25.51 -42.88
C LYS A 463 7.35 25.96 -44.36
N GLY A 464 8.29 25.48 -45.17
CA GLY A 464 8.42 25.83 -46.57
C GLY A 464 9.11 27.17 -46.85
N GLN A 465 9.61 27.86 -45.83
CA GLN A 465 10.43 29.06 -46.02
C GLN A 465 11.78 28.70 -46.61
N PRO A 466 12.27 29.40 -47.66
CA PRO A 466 13.64 29.23 -48.18
C PRO A 466 14.65 29.61 -47.10
N ILE A 467 15.54 28.69 -46.77
CA ILE A 467 16.57 28.86 -45.73
C ILE A 467 18.00 28.85 -46.30
N GLY A 468 18.18 28.32 -47.51
CA GLY A 468 19.50 28.28 -48.14
C GLY A 468 19.48 27.72 -49.52
N GLY A 469 20.67 27.56 -50.11
CA GLY A 469 20.91 26.99 -51.43
C GLY A 469 21.69 25.68 -51.38
N MET A 470 21.30 24.70 -52.17
CA MET A 470 21.93 23.40 -52.28
C MET A 470 23.35 23.51 -52.81
N GLY A 471 24.28 22.73 -52.30
CA GLY A 471 25.70 22.76 -52.72
C GLY A 471 26.41 21.44 -52.59
N THR A 472 27.70 21.53 -52.34
CA THR A 472 28.60 20.37 -52.20
C THR A 472 29.74 20.68 -51.22
N THR A 473 29.49 21.54 -50.22
CA THR A 473 30.53 21.85 -49.21
C THR A 473 30.65 20.71 -48.21
N GLY A 474 31.84 20.55 -47.61
CA GLY A 474 32.11 19.49 -46.64
C GLY A 474 32.35 18.12 -47.25
N ALA A 475 31.97 17.06 -46.56
CA ALA A 475 32.16 15.66 -47.00
C ALA A 475 31.10 15.26 -48.04
N SER A 476 31.17 15.90 -49.22
CA SER A 476 30.22 15.72 -50.30
C SER A 476 30.96 15.38 -51.61
N THR A 477 30.43 14.43 -52.36
CA THR A 477 30.98 14.00 -53.68
C THR A 477 30.21 14.59 -54.86
N GLY A 478 29.13 15.33 -54.62
CA GLY A 478 28.29 15.95 -55.65
C GLY A 478 27.24 16.85 -55.03
N ILE A 479 26.55 17.62 -55.91
CA ILE A 479 25.51 18.56 -55.44
C ILE A 479 24.33 17.79 -54.86
N HIS A 480 24.11 17.92 -53.56
CA HIS A 480 22.96 17.35 -52.84
C HIS A 480 22.68 18.11 -51.53
N LEU A 481 21.49 17.92 -50.99
CA LEU A 481 21.14 18.29 -49.61
C LEU A 481 21.23 17.05 -48.74
N HIS A 482 22.09 17.06 -47.70
CA HIS A 482 21.93 16.13 -46.59
C HIS A 482 20.88 16.68 -45.67
N PHE A 483 19.80 15.91 -45.46
CA PHE A 483 18.68 16.28 -44.62
C PHE A 483 18.47 15.22 -43.53
N ALA A 484 18.51 15.64 -42.26
CA ALA A 484 18.31 14.77 -41.14
C ALA A 484 17.25 15.32 -40.18
N ILE A 485 16.51 14.41 -39.50
CA ILE A 485 15.58 14.72 -38.42
C ILE A 485 16.11 14.04 -37.16
N TRP A 486 16.08 14.78 -36.05
CA TRP A 486 16.60 14.35 -34.79
C TRP A 486 15.51 14.46 -33.68
N ASN A 487 15.44 13.45 -32.80
CA ASN A 487 14.77 13.59 -31.50
C ASN A 487 15.84 14.01 -30.49
N GLY A 488 15.74 15.27 -30.01
CA GLY A 488 16.79 15.94 -29.25
C GLY A 488 17.81 16.67 -30.16
N TYR A 489 18.71 17.47 -29.56
CA TYR A 489 19.69 18.31 -30.28
C TYR A 489 20.54 17.49 -31.23
N PRO A 490 20.76 17.94 -32.51
CA PRO A 490 21.53 17.21 -33.50
C PRO A 490 22.90 16.76 -32.99
N HIS A 491 23.34 15.57 -33.40
CA HIS A 491 24.56 14.86 -33.00
C HIS A 491 24.66 14.47 -31.51
N ARG A 492 23.71 14.89 -30.64
CA ARG A 492 23.57 14.47 -29.25
C ARG A 492 22.28 13.68 -29.01
N GLY A 493 21.26 13.95 -29.78
CA GLY A 493 20.00 13.25 -29.82
C GLY A 493 20.03 11.98 -30.68
N THR A 494 18.85 11.38 -30.88
CA THR A 494 18.67 10.19 -31.72
C THR A 494 18.26 10.59 -33.14
N PRO A 495 19.05 10.24 -34.19
CA PRO A 495 18.66 10.47 -35.57
C PRO A 495 17.48 9.57 -35.93
N LEU A 496 16.54 10.13 -36.65
CA LEU A 496 15.34 9.43 -37.12
C LEU A 496 15.35 9.32 -38.64
N ASN A 497 14.73 8.28 -39.19
CA ASN A 497 14.55 8.16 -40.62
C ASN A 497 13.61 9.28 -41.11
N PRO A 498 14.11 10.26 -41.91
CA PRO A 498 13.26 11.35 -42.38
C PRO A 498 12.03 10.89 -43.16
N MET A 499 12.12 9.74 -43.84
CA MET A 499 10.98 9.21 -44.62
C MET A 499 9.79 8.79 -43.80
N ASN A 500 9.93 8.66 -42.47
CA ASN A 500 8.79 8.38 -41.58
C ASN A 500 7.91 9.62 -41.31
N PHE A 501 8.32 10.78 -41.83
CA PHE A 501 7.62 12.06 -41.61
C PHE A 501 6.85 12.57 -42.84
N TYR A 502 6.92 11.82 -43.95
CA TYR A 502 6.34 12.15 -45.24
C TYR A 502 5.29 11.17 -45.75
#